data_432f433c6a886a2cd5130918795a8d45
#
_entry.id   432f433c6a886a2cd5130918795a8d45
#
_cell.length_a   1.000
_cell.length_b   1.000
_cell.length_c   1.000
_cell.angle_alpha   90.00
_cell.angle_beta   90.00
_cell.angle_gamma   90.00
#
_symmetry.space_group_name_H-M   'P 1'
#
loop_
_entity.id
_entity.type
_entity.pdbx_description
1 polymer ?
#
loop_
_entity_poly.entity_id
_entity_poly.type
_entity_poly.pdbx_seq_one_letter_code
_entity_poly.pdbx_strand_id
1 'polypeptide(L)'
;MRRFIHCKDIGGEEGRGMRRRGWRRMAAGWALALLAAGAAGWVGLERLRPPLLIRVTAQEQRETVQAVAQAEAPRVLIYHTHTYEAYQATETENYKPTEKWRTRDENHNMIAVGDALARALTARGFIVVHDTTAFEPPTLSTAYKRSLAMLRTRLDAGERYDYWLDVHRDAYSESYRGANSVETEGGSAARVMLLVGKGTGATGSGFDERPDWPKNLELAQAVTEAANALAPGICREVKIKSGRFNQHISTGALLIEIGNNRNTLSEALAACPIIAEALERAYRARN
;
A
#
# COMPACT_ATOMS: atom_id res chain seq x y z
N MET A 1 3.82 -14.02 -60.62
CA MET A 1 5.07 -14.05 -61.39
C MET A 1 6.23 -13.88 -60.44
N ARG A 2 7.04 -14.97 -60.29
CA ARG A 2 8.49 -15.06 -59.98
C ARG A 2 8.98 -14.30 -58.73
N ARG A 3 9.85 -14.85 -57.88
CA ARG A 3 10.52 -16.16 -57.75
C ARG A 3 11.13 -16.22 -56.35
N PHE A 4 11.15 -17.42 -55.78
CA PHE A 4 11.99 -17.93 -54.71
C PHE A 4 13.48 -17.60 -54.89
N ILE A 5 14.22 -17.42 -53.79
CA ILE A 5 15.56 -17.96 -53.64
C ILE A 5 15.76 -18.45 -52.21
N HIS A 6 16.15 -19.70 -52.15
CA HIS A 6 16.60 -20.52 -51.04
C HIS A 6 18.15 -20.40 -50.91
N CYS A 7 18.68 -20.46 -49.70
CA CYS A 7 19.99 -21.02 -49.35
C CYS A 7 20.03 -21.23 -47.84
N LYS A 8 19.96 -22.36 -47.38
CA LYS A 8 20.77 -23.57 -47.07
C LYS A 8 21.93 -23.29 -46.11
N ASP A 9 21.73 -23.92 -44.94
CA ASP A 9 22.61 -24.62 -43.99
C ASP A 9 24.13 -24.43 -44.06
N ILE A 10 24.75 -24.34 -42.87
CA ILE A 10 25.82 -25.24 -42.38
C ILE A 10 26.00 -24.99 -40.85
N GLY A 11 25.76 -25.99 -40.00
CA GLY A 11 26.70 -26.73 -39.18
C GLY A 11 27.15 -26.09 -37.87
N GLY A 12 26.67 -26.54 -36.75
CA GLY A 12 27.30 -27.40 -35.76
C GLY A 12 28.17 -26.69 -34.72
N GLU A 13 27.79 -26.73 -33.47
CA GLU A 13 28.51 -27.42 -32.41
C GLU A 13 27.87 -27.23 -31.02
N GLU A 14 27.89 -28.29 -30.27
CA GLU A 14 27.37 -28.46 -28.93
C GLU A 14 28.13 -27.61 -27.91
N GLY A 15 27.40 -26.97 -27.00
CA GLY A 15 27.94 -26.31 -25.81
C GLY A 15 26.96 -26.35 -24.64
N ARG A 16 27.12 -27.36 -23.84
CA ARG A 16 26.45 -27.72 -22.58
C ARG A 16 25.82 -26.58 -21.83
N GLY A 17 24.53 -26.72 -21.56
CA GLY A 17 23.78 -25.94 -20.63
C GLY A 17 24.28 -26.05 -19.20
N MET A 18 24.49 -24.92 -18.58
CA MET A 18 24.65 -24.81 -17.13
C MET A 18 23.45 -24.03 -16.56
N ARG A 19 22.58 -24.80 -15.94
CA ARG A 19 21.42 -24.30 -15.21
C ARG A 19 21.88 -23.32 -14.13
N ARG A 20 21.60 -22.03 -14.29
CA ARG A 20 21.67 -21.08 -13.21
C ARG A 20 20.33 -21.08 -12.46
N ARG A 21 20.16 -22.03 -11.55
CA ARG A 21 19.16 -21.97 -10.48
C ARG A 21 19.84 -21.50 -9.19
N GLY A 22 19.27 -20.50 -8.54
CA GLY A 22 19.32 -20.38 -7.09
C GLY A 22 20.39 -19.47 -6.48
N TRP A 23 20.30 -18.16 -6.70
CA TRP A 23 21.06 -17.20 -5.88
C TRP A 23 20.18 -16.05 -5.40
N ARG A 24 19.17 -16.37 -4.62
CA ARG A 24 18.39 -15.36 -3.88
C ARG A 24 17.74 -15.93 -2.62
N ARG A 25 18.49 -16.68 -1.82
CA ARG A 25 18.06 -17.05 -0.45
C ARG A 25 19.27 -17.46 0.39
N MET A 26 20.22 -16.56 0.64
CA MET A 26 21.28 -16.75 1.66
C MET A 26 21.99 -15.42 1.94
N ALA A 27 21.28 -14.44 2.45
CA ALA A 27 21.89 -13.24 3.01
C ALA A 27 21.51 -12.97 4.47
N ALA A 28 20.76 -13.87 5.11
CA ALA A 28 20.37 -13.72 6.52
C ALA A 28 20.98 -14.76 7.48
N GLY A 29 21.91 -15.56 7.02
CA GLY A 29 22.45 -16.71 7.79
C GLY A 29 23.93 -16.66 8.15
N TRP A 30 24.67 -15.62 7.82
CA TRP A 30 26.16 -15.66 7.91
C TRP A 30 26.78 -14.85 9.05
N ALA A 31 26.04 -14.46 10.04
CA ALA A 31 26.59 -13.82 11.24
C ALA A 31 26.86 -14.78 12.42
N LEU A 32 26.58 -16.08 12.30
CA LEU A 32 26.72 -17.04 13.41
C LEU A 32 27.47 -18.36 13.09
N ALA A 33 28.14 -18.49 11.95
CA ALA A 33 28.78 -19.76 11.57
C ALA A 33 30.20 -19.60 11.00
N LEU A 34 31.06 -18.81 11.67
CA LEU A 34 32.50 -18.79 11.39
C LEU A 34 33.33 -19.08 12.66
N LEU A 35 33.05 -20.19 13.29
CA LEU A 35 33.91 -20.74 14.34
C LEU A 35 33.78 -22.27 14.41
N ALA A 36 34.14 -23.00 13.38
CA ALA A 36 34.60 -24.40 13.50
C ALA A 36 34.96 -24.97 12.13
N ALA A 37 36.25 -24.92 11.74
CA ALA A 37 36.95 -26.01 11.06
C ALA A 37 38.30 -25.49 10.55
N GLY A 38 39.36 -25.97 11.15
CA GLY A 38 40.73 -25.74 10.68
C GLY A 38 41.77 -26.08 11.73
N ALA A 39 41.76 -27.31 12.19
CA ALA A 39 42.87 -27.84 12.97
C ALA A 39 43.61 -28.90 12.19
N ALA A 40 44.81 -28.59 11.74
CA ALA A 40 45.94 -29.51 11.76
C ALA A 40 47.21 -28.83 11.22
N GLY A 41 48.15 -28.59 12.12
CA GLY A 41 49.59 -28.60 11.82
C GLY A 41 50.23 -27.26 11.51
N TRP A 42 50.68 -26.55 12.53
CA TRP A 42 52.09 -26.20 12.75
C TRP A 42 52.25 -25.50 14.10
N VAL A 43 53.18 -26.02 14.89
CA VAL A 43 53.52 -25.51 16.22
C VAL A 43 54.29 -24.21 16.05
N GLY A 44 53.62 -23.10 16.25
CA GLY A 44 54.19 -21.80 16.48
C GLY A 44 53.42 -21.17 17.65
N LEU A 45 54.11 -20.86 18.74
CA LEU A 45 53.57 -20.14 19.90
C LEU A 45 53.13 -18.72 19.47
N GLU A 46 52.03 -18.58 18.78
CA GLU A 46 51.33 -17.31 18.72
C GLU A 46 50.28 -17.28 19.85
N ARG A 47 50.46 -16.33 20.74
CA ARG A 47 49.52 -16.02 21.81
C ARG A 47 48.13 -15.92 21.22
N LEU A 48 47.28 -16.88 21.58
CA LEU A 48 45.84 -16.81 21.34
C LEU A 48 45.35 -15.49 21.94
N ARG A 49 45.08 -14.50 21.08
CA ARG A 49 44.34 -13.32 21.48
C ARG A 49 42.95 -13.81 21.92
N PRO A 50 42.51 -13.50 23.15
CA PRO A 50 41.16 -13.89 23.54
C PRO A 50 40.17 -13.26 22.52
N PRO A 51 39.05 -13.95 22.19
CA PRO A 51 38.04 -13.38 21.33
C PRO A 51 37.64 -12.02 21.91
N LEU A 52 37.59 -11.02 21.05
CA LEU A 52 37.16 -9.67 21.45
C LEU A 52 35.68 -9.78 21.87
N LEU A 53 35.46 -9.88 23.18
CA LEU A 53 34.12 -9.82 23.75
C LEU A 53 33.64 -8.38 23.61
N ILE A 54 32.89 -8.11 22.58
CA ILE A 54 32.17 -6.83 22.44
C ILE A 54 31.06 -6.87 23.50
N ARG A 55 31.25 -6.13 24.59
CA ARG A 55 30.19 -5.91 25.58
C ARG A 55 29.25 -4.84 24.99
N VAL A 56 28.10 -5.26 24.53
CA VAL A 56 27.01 -4.36 24.12
C VAL A 56 26.20 -4.08 25.39
N THR A 57 25.96 -2.82 25.70
CA THR A 57 25.12 -2.44 26.86
C THR A 57 23.66 -2.80 26.55
N ALA A 58 22.86 -2.98 27.61
CA ALA A 58 21.44 -3.24 27.47
C ALA A 58 20.71 -2.12 26.68
N GLN A 59 21.24 -0.90 26.71
CA GLN A 59 20.73 0.23 25.95
C GLN A 59 21.06 0.11 24.45
N GLU A 60 22.31 -0.18 24.09
CA GLU A 60 22.73 -0.43 22.71
C GLU A 60 22.00 -1.63 22.10
N GLN A 61 21.74 -2.69 22.88
CA GLN A 61 20.91 -3.82 22.44
C GLN A 61 19.48 -3.39 22.16
N ARG A 62 18.86 -2.56 23.03
CA ARG A 62 17.51 -2.05 22.82
C ARG A 62 17.44 -1.15 21.59
N GLU A 63 18.40 -0.25 21.41
CA GLU A 63 18.50 0.64 20.25
C GLU A 63 18.68 -0.15 18.96
N THR A 64 19.53 -1.19 18.98
CA THR A 64 19.73 -2.06 17.81
C THR A 64 18.47 -2.86 17.49
N VAL A 65 17.81 -3.46 18.48
CA VAL A 65 16.54 -4.20 18.29
C VAL A 65 15.45 -3.27 17.77
N GLN A 66 15.37 -2.04 18.29
CA GLN A 66 14.40 -1.07 17.84
C GLN A 66 14.69 -0.58 16.42
N ALA A 67 15.95 -0.36 16.06
CA ALA A 67 16.38 0.00 14.71
C ALA A 67 16.09 -1.12 13.69
N VAL A 68 16.34 -2.38 14.05
CA VAL A 68 16.02 -3.55 13.22
C VAL A 68 14.51 -3.69 13.05
N ALA A 69 13.73 -3.57 14.13
CA ALA A 69 12.27 -3.63 14.07
C ALA A 69 11.69 -2.50 13.18
N GLN A 70 12.26 -1.30 13.23
CA GLN A 70 11.87 -0.21 12.34
C GLN A 70 12.27 -0.46 10.88
N ALA A 71 13.40 -1.10 10.62
CA ALA A 71 13.84 -1.43 9.26
C ALA A 71 12.94 -2.49 8.60
N GLU A 72 12.30 -3.35 9.41
CA GLU A 72 11.38 -4.40 8.97
C GLU A 72 9.91 -4.00 9.04
N ALA A 73 9.60 -2.83 9.63
CA ALA A 73 8.23 -2.37 9.77
C ALA A 73 7.60 -2.05 8.40
N PRO A 74 6.35 -2.47 8.17
CA PRO A 74 5.66 -2.19 6.91
C PRO A 74 5.46 -0.69 6.70
N ARG A 75 5.63 -0.24 5.47
CA ARG A 75 5.57 1.16 5.07
C ARG A 75 4.30 1.46 4.31
N VAL A 76 3.66 2.56 4.64
CA VAL A 76 2.40 3.00 4.00
C VAL A 76 2.53 4.44 3.53
N LEU A 77 2.14 4.70 2.30
CA LEU A 77 1.84 6.04 1.81
C LEU A 77 0.31 6.20 1.76
N ILE A 78 -0.20 7.22 2.43
CA ILE A 78 -1.59 7.70 2.30
C ILE A 78 -1.55 8.98 1.48
N TYR A 79 -2.42 9.11 0.50
CA TYR A 79 -2.63 10.32 -0.29
C TYR A 79 -4.10 10.42 -0.73
N HIS A 80 -4.48 11.54 -1.33
CA HIS A 80 -5.86 11.82 -1.71
C HIS A 80 -5.89 12.47 -3.09
N THR A 81 -6.18 11.70 -4.15
CA THR A 81 -6.36 12.29 -5.49
C THR A 81 -7.47 13.35 -5.47
N HIS A 82 -8.49 13.16 -4.63
CA HIS A 82 -9.59 14.10 -4.40
C HIS A 82 -9.61 14.61 -2.95
N THR A 83 -8.62 15.43 -2.60
CA THR A 83 -8.38 15.96 -1.25
C THR A 83 -9.57 16.70 -0.66
N TYR A 84 -10.33 17.45 -1.50
CA TYR A 84 -11.41 18.32 -1.02
C TYR A 84 -12.76 17.63 -0.84
N GLU A 85 -12.87 16.34 -1.09
CA GLU A 85 -14.07 15.58 -0.77
C GLU A 85 -14.42 15.69 0.70
N ALA A 86 -15.72 15.88 0.99
CA ALA A 86 -16.22 16.05 2.33
C ALA A 86 -17.54 15.29 2.52
N TYR A 87 -17.95 15.15 3.76
CA TYR A 87 -19.13 14.41 4.17
C TYR A 87 -20.34 15.33 4.36
N GLN A 88 -21.46 14.78 4.81
CA GLN A 88 -22.65 15.55 5.16
C GLN A 88 -22.33 16.44 6.35
N ALA A 89 -22.46 17.74 6.17
CA ALA A 89 -22.37 18.68 7.28
C ALA A 89 -23.53 18.48 8.26
N THR A 90 -23.24 18.60 9.54
CA THR A 90 -24.20 18.55 10.66
C THR A 90 -24.07 19.82 11.50
N GLU A 91 -24.89 19.97 12.52
CA GLU A 91 -24.77 21.12 13.45
C GLU A 91 -23.43 21.11 14.19
N THR A 92 -22.89 19.94 14.50
CA THR A 92 -21.62 19.76 15.24
C THR A 92 -20.40 19.59 14.33
N GLU A 93 -20.60 19.18 13.09
CA GLU A 93 -19.56 18.98 12.08
C GLU A 93 -19.86 19.88 10.87
N ASN A 94 -19.71 21.18 11.06
CA ASN A 94 -20.01 22.16 10.04
C ASN A 94 -18.73 22.75 9.43
N TYR A 95 -18.75 22.96 8.14
CA TYR A 95 -17.64 23.53 7.39
C TYR A 95 -18.14 24.49 6.31
N LYS A 96 -17.28 25.39 5.84
CA LYS A 96 -17.58 26.25 4.69
C LYS A 96 -17.36 25.47 3.38
N PRO A 97 -18.42 25.12 2.66
CA PRO A 97 -18.26 24.37 1.43
C PRO A 97 -17.66 25.25 0.32
N THR A 98 -16.79 24.68 -0.51
CA THR A 98 -16.38 25.27 -1.80
C THR A 98 -17.34 24.87 -2.91
N GLU A 99 -17.87 23.65 -2.82
CA GLU A 99 -18.92 23.06 -3.66
C GLU A 99 -19.72 22.08 -2.80
N LYS A 100 -20.81 21.55 -3.31
CA LYS A 100 -21.62 20.57 -2.58
C LYS A 100 -20.77 19.38 -2.17
N TRP A 101 -20.67 19.11 -0.85
CA TRP A 101 -19.86 18.05 -0.23
C TRP A 101 -18.35 18.14 -0.55
N ARG A 102 -17.85 19.36 -0.63
CA ARG A 102 -16.42 19.63 -0.83
C ARG A 102 -15.99 20.85 -0.02
N THR A 103 -14.80 20.77 0.57
CA THR A 103 -14.22 21.88 1.35
C THR A 103 -12.70 21.85 1.31
N ARG A 104 -12.09 23.03 1.47
CA ARG A 104 -10.64 23.15 1.69
C ARG A 104 -10.25 23.10 3.17
N ASP A 105 -11.24 23.00 4.05
CA ASP A 105 -11.00 22.84 5.47
C ASP A 105 -10.47 21.42 5.74
N GLU A 106 -9.19 21.34 6.09
CA GLU A 106 -8.49 20.08 6.31
C GLU A 106 -9.04 19.27 7.49
N ASN A 107 -9.72 19.94 8.41
CA ASN A 107 -10.40 19.26 9.52
C ASN A 107 -11.71 18.58 9.10
N HIS A 108 -12.21 18.84 7.88
CA HIS A 108 -13.52 18.36 7.41
C HIS A 108 -13.48 17.70 6.03
N ASN A 109 -12.29 17.51 5.47
CA ASN A 109 -12.08 16.85 4.17
C ASN A 109 -11.30 15.54 4.31
N MET A 110 -10.80 15.00 3.21
CA MET A 110 -10.10 13.71 3.22
C MET A 110 -8.80 13.73 4.02
N ILE A 111 -8.21 14.89 4.29
CA ILE A 111 -7.02 14.99 5.16
C ILE A 111 -7.34 14.53 6.59
N ALA A 112 -8.48 14.95 7.16
CA ALA A 112 -8.90 14.49 8.48
C ALA A 112 -9.04 12.95 8.56
N VAL A 113 -9.57 12.34 7.50
CA VAL A 113 -9.72 10.89 7.39
C VAL A 113 -8.36 10.21 7.25
N GLY A 114 -7.49 10.75 6.39
CA GLY A 114 -6.11 10.28 6.22
C GLY A 114 -5.32 10.33 7.53
N ASP A 115 -5.45 11.40 8.30
CA ASP A 115 -4.82 11.56 9.61
C ASP A 115 -5.31 10.50 10.62
N ALA A 116 -6.62 10.22 10.64
CA ALA A 116 -7.17 9.20 11.52
C ALA A 116 -6.66 7.80 11.13
N LEU A 117 -6.65 7.49 9.84
CA LEU A 117 -6.11 6.23 9.33
C LEU A 117 -4.60 6.11 9.60
N ALA A 118 -3.84 7.19 9.39
CA ALA A 118 -2.40 7.24 9.67
C ALA A 118 -2.10 6.97 11.14
N ARG A 119 -2.83 7.62 12.07
CA ARG A 119 -2.69 7.36 13.51
C ARG A 119 -3.00 5.89 13.85
N ALA A 120 -4.08 5.34 13.29
CA ALA A 120 -4.48 3.96 13.55
C ALA A 120 -3.46 2.94 13.02
N LEU A 121 -2.87 3.18 11.85
CA LEU A 121 -1.80 2.34 11.28
C LEU A 121 -0.49 2.47 12.07
N THR A 122 -0.10 3.69 12.46
CA THR A 122 1.11 3.92 13.28
C THR A 122 1.00 3.22 14.62
N ALA A 123 -0.17 3.23 15.26
CA ALA A 123 -0.42 2.50 16.51
C ALA A 123 -0.29 0.97 16.34
N ARG A 124 -0.33 0.46 15.10
CA ARG A 124 -0.14 -0.96 14.73
C ARG A 124 1.27 -1.27 14.23
N GLY A 125 2.20 -0.32 14.35
CA GLY A 125 3.61 -0.51 14.01
C GLY A 125 3.97 -0.25 12.56
N PHE A 126 3.06 0.34 11.76
CA PHE A 126 3.40 0.78 10.41
C PHE A 126 4.19 2.10 10.42
N ILE A 127 5.12 2.24 9.48
CA ILE A 127 5.72 3.53 9.15
C ILE A 127 4.83 4.20 8.12
N VAL A 128 4.18 5.29 8.51
CA VAL A 128 3.18 5.96 7.66
C VAL A 128 3.70 7.31 7.19
N VAL A 129 3.61 7.54 5.89
CA VAL A 129 3.72 8.86 5.27
C VAL A 129 2.33 9.27 4.82
N HIS A 130 1.83 10.40 5.33
CA HIS A 130 0.58 10.99 4.88
C HIS A 130 0.89 12.22 4.02
N ASP A 131 0.65 12.12 2.72
CA ASP A 131 0.82 13.21 1.76
C ASP A 131 -0.49 14.00 1.64
N THR A 132 -0.48 15.22 2.15
CA THR A 132 -1.65 16.11 2.19
C THR A 132 -1.73 17.05 0.98
N THR A 133 -0.92 16.82 -0.05
CA THR A 133 -0.91 17.65 -1.26
C THR A 133 -2.28 17.66 -1.92
N ALA A 134 -2.81 18.85 -2.19
CA ALA A 134 -4.07 19.00 -2.92
C ALA A 134 -3.84 18.84 -4.44
N PHE A 135 -4.34 17.75 -5.02
CA PHE A 135 -4.20 17.47 -6.45
C PHE A 135 -5.35 17.99 -7.31
N GLU A 136 -6.41 18.54 -6.74
CA GLU A 136 -7.56 19.03 -7.50
C GLU A 136 -7.32 20.36 -8.23
N PRO A 137 -6.60 21.35 -7.67
CA PRO A 137 -6.24 22.52 -8.44
C PRO A 137 -5.30 22.18 -9.61
N PRO A 138 -5.40 22.88 -10.76
CA PRO A 138 -6.39 23.89 -11.09
C PRO A 138 -7.73 23.30 -11.55
N THR A 139 -7.81 22.00 -11.88
CA THR A 139 -9.02 21.34 -12.36
C THR A 139 -9.16 19.93 -11.81
N LEU A 140 -10.37 19.56 -11.39
CA LEU A 140 -10.71 18.25 -10.87
C LEU A 140 -10.40 17.11 -11.87
N SER A 141 -10.74 17.30 -13.14
CA SER A 141 -10.60 16.29 -14.20
C SER A 141 -9.16 15.83 -14.45
N THR A 142 -8.16 16.59 -14.01
CA THR A 142 -6.73 16.26 -14.17
C THR A 142 -6.04 15.90 -12.83
N ALA A 143 -6.79 15.74 -11.76
CA ALA A 143 -6.25 15.40 -10.44
C ALA A 143 -5.42 14.09 -10.45
N TYR A 144 -5.93 13.03 -11.08
CA TYR A 144 -5.21 11.77 -11.23
C TYR A 144 -3.86 11.90 -11.96
N LYS A 145 -3.72 12.85 -12.90
CA LYS A 145 -2.44 13.11 -13.56
C LYS A 145 -1.43 13.70 -12.58
N ARG A 146 -1.87 14.60 -11.69
CA ARG A 146 -0.99 15.24 -10.70
C ARG A 146 -0.61 14.29 -9.58
N SER A 147 -1.57 13.52 -9.05
CA SER A 147 -1.24 12.51 -8.04
C SER A 147 -0.31 11.44 -8.62
N LEU A 148 -0.48 11.02 -9.89
CA LEU A 148 0.46 10.12 -10.55
C LEU A 148 1.87 10.71 -10.66
N ALA A 149 1.99 12.00 -10.97
CA ALA A 149 3.30 12.65 -11.03
C ALA A 149 4.01 12.63 -9.67
N MET A 150 3.30 12.90 -8.57
CA MET A 150 3.83 12.77 -7.21
C MET A 150 4.29 11.34 -6.92
N LEU A 151 3.45 10.34 -7.22
CA LEU A 151 3.78 8.93 -6.99
C LEU A 151 5.04 8.50 -7.76
N ARG A 152 5.18 8.92 -9.01
CA ARG A 152 6.38 8.66 -9.84
C ARG A 152 7.62 9.32 -9.25
N THR A 153 7.52 10.59 -8.81
CA THR A 153 8.65 11.29 -8.16
C THR A 153 9.15 10.53 -6.94
N ARG A 154 8.25 9.98 -6.11
CA ARG A 154 8.64 9.15 -4.95
C ARG A 154 9.30 7.84 -5.38
N LEU A 155 8.75 7.16 -6.39
CA LEU A 155 9.36 5.94 -6.94
C LEU A 155 10.75 6.19 -7.51
N ASP A 156 10.93 7.29 -8.25
CA ASP A 156 12.20 7.71 -8.84
C ASP A 156 13.24 8.09 -7.76
N ALA A 157 12.77 8.65 -6.63
CA ALA A 157 13.58 8.90 -5.45
C ALA A 157 13.95 7.62 -4.66
N GLY A 158 13.50 6.44 -5.11
CA GLY A 158 13.78 5.16 -4.46
C GLY A 158 12.85 4.82 -3.30
N GLU A 159 11.81 5.63 -3.04
CA GLU A 159 10.85 5.31 -2.00
C GLU A 159 10.06 4.03 -2.35
N ARG A 160 9.84 3.19 -1.35
CA ARG A 160 9.07 1.94 -1.49
C ARG A 160 8.10 1.83 -0.32
N TYR A 161 6.87 1.41 -0.64
CA TYR A 161 5.80 1.23 0.34
C TYR A 161 5.11 -0.11 0.07
N ASP A 162 4.74 -0.80 1.13
CA ASP A 162 3.94 -2.03 1.06
C ASP A 162 2.51 -1.71 0.64
N TYR A 163 2.01 -0.54 1.08
CA TYR A 163 0.72 0.00 0.68
C TYR A 163 0.83 1.43 0.15
N TRP A 164 0.15 1.68 -0.97
CA TRP A 164 -0.06 2.99 -1.58
C TRP A 164 -1.57 3.24 -1.57
N LEU A 165 -2.05 4.00 -0.58
CA LEU A 165 -3.46 4.16 -0.30
C LEU A 165 -3.96 5.51 -0.85
N ASP A 166 -4.79 5.46 -1.90
CA ASP A 166 -5.58 6.61 -2.35
C ASP A 166 -6.90 6.60 -1.59
N VAL A 167 -7.03 7.46 -0.59
CA VAL A 167 -8.18 7.47 0.31
C VAL A 167 -9.18 8.53 -0.13
N HIS A 168 -10.41 8.08 -0.36
CA HIS A 168 -11.55 8.81 -0.89
C HIS A 168 -12.80 8.59 -0.05
N ARG A 169 -13.88 9.27 -0.42
CA ARG A 169 -15.26 8.90 -0.10
C ARG A 169 -16.05 8.69 -1.38
N ASP A 170 -16.94 7.69 -1.40
CA ASP A 170 -17.79 7.39 -2.56
C ASP A 170 -18.87 8.48 -2.78
N ALA A 171 -19.34 8.62 -4.00
CA ALA A 171 -20.53 9.38 -4.28
C ALA A 171 -21.80 8.54 -3.98
N TYR A 172 -22.71 9.08 -3.17
CA TYR A 172 -23.98 8.41 -2.94
C TYR A 172 -24.75 8.22 -4.22
N SER A 173 -25.28 7.02 -4.42
CA SER A 173 -26.16 6.68 -5.52
C SER A 173 -27.60 6.49 -5.03
N GLU A 174 -28.55 7.17 -5.65
CA GLU A 174 -29.99 7.01 -5.36
C GLU A 174 -30.48 5.57 -5.65
N SER A 175 -29.77 4.79 -6.44
CA SER A 175 -30.05 3.38 -6.69
C SER A 175 -29.53 2.44 -5.59
N TYR A 176 -28.65 2.93 -4.72
CA TYR A 176 -28.14 2.14 -3.62
C TYR A 176 -29.22 1.96 -2.53
N ARG A 177 -29.47 0.72 -2.15
CA ARG A 177 -30.52 0.35 -1.16
C ARG A 177 -29.97 -0.14 0.17
N GLY A 178 -28.65 -0.26 0.31
CA GLY A 178 -28.00 -0.68 1.55
C GLY A 178 -27.86 0.47 2.56
N ALA A 179 -27.55 0.12 3.79
CA ALA A 179 -27.17 1.08 4.81
C ALA A 179 -25.88 1.80 4.45
N ASN A 180 -25.70 3.05 4.87
CA ASN A 180 -24.46 3.82 4.67
C ASN A 180 -23.46 3.58 5.80
N SER A 181 -23.90 3.10 6.95
CA SER A 181 -23.10 2.80 8.14
C SER A 181 -23.49 1.46 8.76
N VAL A 182 -22.67 0.99 9.67
CA VAL A 182 -22.93 -0.16 10.55
C VAL A 182 -22.64 0.23 11.98
N GLU A 183 -23.36 -0.37 12.92
CA GLU A 183 -23.09 -0.21 14.35
C GLU A 183 -21.89 -1.06 14.74
N THR A 184 -20.98 -0.48 15.50
CA THR A 184 -19.80 -1.10 16.06
C THR A 184 -19.71 -0.81 17.55
N GLU A 185 -18.77 -1.43 18.26
CA GLU A 185 -18.52 -1.10 19.68
C GLU A 185 -18.15 0.38 19.89
N GLY A 186 -17.53 1.00 18.86
CA GLY A 186 -17.17 2.43 18.88
C GLY A 186 -18.27 3.39 18.39
N GLY A 187 -19.49 2.89 18.12
CA GLY A 187 -20.61 3.63 17.56
C GLY A 187 -20.79 3.39 16.06
N SER A 188 -21.59 4.25 15.41
CA SER A 188 -21.88 4.14 13.99
C SER A 188 -20.64 4.42 13.15
N ALA A 189 -20.24 3.46 12.31
CA ALA A 189 -19.09 3.56 11.40
C ALA A 189 -19.54 3.54 9.95
N ALA A 190 -18.99 4.43 9.12
CA ALA A 190 -19.30 4.48 7.70
C ALA A 190 -18.86 3.20 6.98
N ARG A 191 -19.70 2.70 6.09
CA ARG A 191 -19.35 1.53 5.27
C ARG A 191 -18.28 1.87 4.24
N VAL A 192 -17.32 1.00 4.11
CA VAL A 192 -16.15 1.16 3.25
C VAL A 192 -16.30 0.35 1.97
N MET A 193 -15.67 0.78 0.90
CA MET A 193 -15.58 0.03 -0.35
C MET A 193 -14.19 0.16 -0.93
N LEU A 194 -13.57 -0.96 -1.28
CA LEU A 194 -12.34 -0.94 -2.05
C LEU A 194 -12.67 -0.97 -3.54
N LEU A 195 -11.93 -0.16 -4.31
CA LEU A 195 -12.08 -0.06 -5.75
C LEU A 195 -10.80 -0.52 -6.44
N VAL A 196 -10.96 -1.39 -7.43
CA VAL A 196 -9.85 -1.87 -8.26
C VAL A 196 -10.05 -1.50 -9.72
N GLY A 197 -9.05 -0.85 -10.29
CA GLY A 197 -9.03 -0.47 -11.69
C GLY A 197 -8.39 -1.53 -12.56
N LYS A 198 -9.10 -2.01 -13.59
CA LYS A 198 -8.53 -2.94 -14.58
C LYS A 198 -7.49 -2.30 -15.49
N GLY A 199 -7.59 -1.00 -15.74
CA GLY A 199 -6.78 -0.29 -16.72
C GLY A 199 -7.05 -0.69 -18.17
N THR A 200 -8.20 -1.33 -18.46
CA THR A 200 -8.58 -1.82 -19.78
C THR A 200 -9.87 -1.21 -20.26
N GLY A 201 -10.03 -1.09 -21.58
CA GLY A 201 -11.30 -0.72 -22.21
C GLY A 201 -11.78 0.71 -21.97
N ALA A 202 -10.98 1.54 -21.32
CA ALA A 202 -11.30 2.95 -21.18
C ALA A 202 -10.74 3.75 -22.36
N THR A 203 -11.44 4.79 -22.70
CA THR A 203 -10.98 5.76 -23.71
C THR A 203 -9.82 6.57 -23.12
N GLY A 204 -8.68 6.54 -23.76
CA GLY A 204 -7.53 7.36 -23.40
C GLY A 204 -6.24 6.54 -23.28
N SER A 205 -5.12 7.18 -23.55
CA SER A 205 -3.80 6.58 -23.49
C SER A 205 -3.46 6.13 -22.06
N GLY A 206 -2.93 4.93 -21.92
CA GLY A 206 -2.38 4.43 -20.69
C GLY A 206 -3.33 3.68 -19.77
N PHE A 207 -4.57 3.39 -20.18
CA PHE A 207 -5.47 2.53 -19.42
C PHE A 207 -5.16 1.03 -19.60
N ASP A 208 -4.54 0.66 -20.70
CA ASP A 208 -4.12 -0.68 -21.09
C ASP A 208 -2.75 -1.07 -20.52
N GLU A 209 -2.02 -0.13 -19.94
CA GLU A 209 -0.68 -0.34 -19.38
C GLU A 209 -0.67 -0.96 -17.97
N ARG A 210 -1.78 -1.48 -17.49
CA ARG A 210 -1.87 -2.01 -16.13
C ARG A 210 -1.65 -3.53 -16.10
N PRO A 211 -0.44 -3.99 -15.74
CA PRO A 211 -0.09 -5.40 -15.89
C PRO A 211 -0.66 -6.30 -14.79
N ASP A 212 -0.81 -5.82 -13.55
CA ASP A 212 -1.00 -6.66 -12.37
C ASP A 212 -2.27 -6.37 -11.55
N TRP A 213 -3.31 -5.81 -12.17
CA TRP A 213 -4.56 -5.51 -11.47
C TRP A 213 -5.20 -6.72 -10.73
N PRO A 214 -5.03 -8.00 -11.15
CA PRO A 214 -5.52 -9.14 -10.37
C PRO A 214 -4.89 -9.24 -8.97
N LYS A 215 -3.62 -8.88 -8.81
CA LYS A 215 -2.95 -8.85 -7.51
C LYS A 215 -3.49 -7.74 -6.59
N ASN A 216 -3.84 -6.58 -7.17
CA ASN A 216 -4.53 -5.54 -6.40
C ASN A 216 -5.95 -5.99 -6.01
N LEU A 217 -6.63 -6.78 -6.86
CA LEU A 217 -7.95 -7.34 -6.54
C LEU A 217 -7.84 -8.35 -5.40
N GLU A 218 -6.89 -9.27 -5.46
CA GLU A 218 -6.63 -10.24 -4.39
C GLU A 218 -6.36 -9.53 -3.05
N LEU A 219 -5.52 -8.48 -3.06
CA LEU A 219 -5.29 -7.67 -1.88
C LEU A 219 -6.56 -6.96 -1.39
N ALA A 220 -7.32 -6.34 -2.28
CA ALA A 220 -8.55 -5.65 -1.93
C ALA A 220 -9.59 -6.61 -1.31
N GLN A 221 -9.69 -7.83 -1.84
CA GLN A 221 -10.55 -8.88 -1.30
C GLN A 221 -10.08 -9.31 0.10
N ALA A 222 -8.79 -9.55 0.30
CA ALA A 222 -8.24 -9.92 1.61
C ALA A 222 -8.51 -8.83 2.67
N VAL A 223 -8.34 -7.56 2.33
CA VAL A 223 -8.67 -6.44 3.23
C VAL A 223 -10.17 -6.37 3.52
N THR A 224 -11.01 -6.56 2.49
CA THR A 224 -12.48 -6.58 2.63
C THR A 224 -12.95 -7.70 3.56
N GLU A 225 -12.42 -8.90 3.39
CA GLU A 225 -12.73 -10.06 4.22
C GLU A 225 -12.27 -9.84 5.67
N ALA A 226 -11.05 -9.35 5.86
CA ALA A 226 -10.51 -9.05 7.19
C ALA A 226 -11.34 -7.97 7.91
N ALA A 227 -11.76 -6.91 7.21
CA ALA A 227 -12.61 -5.88 7.78
C ALA A 227 -13.99 -6.41 8.17
N ASN A 228 -14.62 -7.21 7.32
CA ASN A 228 -15.92 -7.81 7.61
C ASN A 228 -15.85 -8.89 8.73
N ALA A 229 -14.70 -9.50 8.95
CA ALA A 229 -14.48 -10.36 10.10
C ALA A 229 -14.35 -9.57 11.42
N LEU A 230 -13.93 -8.31 11.36
CA LEU A 230 -13.83 -7.40 12.51
C LEU A 230 -15.18 -6.75 12.83
N ALA A 231 -15.86 -6.25 11.82
CA ALA A 231 -17.16 -5.59 11.92
C ALA A 231 -18.04 -6.05 10.74
N PRO A 232 -18.96 -6.99 10.96
CA PRO A 232 -19.78 -7.57 9.91
C PRO A 232 -20.54 -6.50 9.10
N GLY A 233 -20.33 -6.50 7.78
CA GLY A 233 -20.97 -5.56 6.87
C GLY A 233 -20.29 -4.19 6.76
N ILE A 234 -19.16 -3.95 7.43
CA ILE A 234 -18.42 -2.68 7.32
C ILE A 234 -17.89 -2.46 5.90
N CYS A 235 -17.42 -3.50 5.21
CA CYS A 235 -17.02 -3.40 3.83
C CYS A 235 -18.10 -3.92 2.87
N ARG A 236 -18.36 -3.12 1.83
CA ARG A 236 -19.09 -3.54 0.64
C ARG A 236 -18.19 -4.43 -0.23
N GLU A 237 -18.80 -5.13 -1.19
CA GLU A 237 -18.04 -5.88 -2.19
C GLU A 237 -17.05 -4.98 -2.94
N VAL A 238 -15.89 -5.55 -3.29
CA VAL A 238 -14.86 -4.83 -4.07
C VAL A 238 -15.43 -4.44 -5.43
N LYS A 239 -15.33 -3.17 -5.76
CA LYS A 239 -15.82 -2.64 -7.05
C LYS A 239 -14.69 -2.64 -8.08
N ILE A 240 -14.95 -3.28 -9.22
CA ILE A 240 -14.01 -3.31 -10.35
C ILE A 240 -14.45 -2.30 -11.39
N LYS A 241 -13.53 -1.41 -11.82
CA LYS A 241 -13.76 -0.42 -12.88
C LYS A 241 -12.69 -0.50 -13.97
N SER A 242 -12.98 0.08 -15.14
CA SER A 242 -12.06 0.10 -16.29
C SER A 242 -10.87 1.06 -16.13
N GLY A 243 -11.00 2.12 -15.33
CA GLY A 243 -9.93 3.09 -15.09
C GLY A 243 -8.71 2.48 -14.38
N ARG A 244 -7.55 3.14 -14.45
CA ARG A 244 -6.33 2.72 -13.73
C ARG A 244 -6.29 3.16 -12.28
N PHE A 245 -6.82 4.33 -11.98
CA PHE A 245 -6.79 4.93 -10.63
C PHE A 245 -5.39 4.92 -10.02
N ASN A 246 -4.37 5.16 -10.83
CA ASN A 246 -2.94 5.12 -10.47
C ASN A 246 -2.44 3.81 -9.82
N GLN A 247 -3.28 2.78 -9.72
CA GLN A 247 -2.95 1.52 -9.05
C GLN A 247 -1.90 0.68 -9.81
N HIS A 248 -1.60 1.01 -11.06
CA HIS A 248 -0.55 0.37 -11.85
C HIS A 248 0.87 0.62 -11.33
N ILE A 249 1.04 1.54 -10.38
CA ILE A 249 2.35 1.82 -9.79
C ILE A 249 2.85 0.70 -8.87
N SER A 250 1.94 -0.07 -8.26
CA SER A 250 2.29 -1.12 -7.31
C SER A 250 1.16 -2.12 -7.14
N THR A 251 1.48 -3.40 -6.90
CA THR A 251 0.52 -4.42 -6.48
C THR A 251 0.00 -4.21 -5.05
N GLY A 252 0.63 -3.31 -4.28
CA GLY A 252 0.17 -2.84 -2.98
C GLY A 252 -0.67 -1.56 -3.05
N ALA A 253 -1.04 -1.09 -4.26
CA ALA A 253 -1.85 0.11 -4.43
C ALA A 253 -3.34 -0.22 -4.29
N LEU A 254 -4.03 0.53 -3.42
CA LEU A 254 -5.46 0.43 -3.16
C LEU A 254 -6.13 1.80 -3.27
N LEU A 255 -7.34 1.85 -3.79
CA LEU A 255 -8.25 2.96 -3.61
C LEU A 255 -9.32 2.56 -2.61
N ILE A 256 -9.45 3.34 -1.56
CA ILE A 256 -10.34 3.06 -0.43
C ILE A 256 -11.37 4.19 -0.32
N GLU A 257 -12.62 3.85 -0.55
CA GLU A 257 -13.78 4.73 -0.36
C GLU A 257 -14.27 4.57 1.09
N ILE A 258 -13.94 5.49 1.98
CA ILE A 258 -14.40 5.46 3.37
C ILE A 258 -15.73 6.22 3.45
N GLY A 259 -16.83 5.49 3.46
CA GLY A 259 -18.17 6.06 3.42
C GLY A 259 -18.54 6.69 2.08
N ASN A 260 -19.57 7.52 2.10
CA ASN A 260 -20.02 8.34 0.99
C ASN A 260 -20.47 9.74 1.50
N ASN A 261 -20.84 10.62 0.59
CA ASN A 261 -21.21 11.99 0.93
C ASN A 261 -22.51 12.15 1.78
N ARG A 262 -23.19 11.07 2.13
CA ARG A 262 -24.30 11.05 3.08
C ARG A 262 -23.89 10.63 4.48
N ASN A 263 -22.70 10.10 4.68
CA ASN A 263 -22.14 9.86 6.00
C ASN A 263 -21.71 11.17 6.65
N THR A 264 -21.58 11.16 7.96
CA THR A 264 -20.88 12.21 8.72
C THR A 264 -19.38 11.96 8.73
N LEU A 265 -18.59 12.98 9.06
CA LEU A 265 -17.16 12.82 9.26
C LEU A 265 -16.87 11.85 10.41
N SER A 266 -17.59 11.96 11.53
CA SER A 266 -17.45 11.06 12.68
C SER A 266 -17.65 9.60 12.31
N GLU A 267 -18.64 9.27 11.49
CA GLU A 267 -18.83 7.89 10.99
C GLU A 267 -17.63 7.41 10.16
N ALA A 268 -17.07 8.29 9.32
CA ALA A 268 -15.87 7.96 8.54
C ALA A 268 -14.64 7.75 9.43
N LEU A 269 -14.44 8.61 10.43
CA LEU A 269 -13.34 8.47 11.39
C LEU A 269 -13.47 7.19 12.22
N ALA A 270 -14.70 6.78 12.58
CA ALA A 270 -14.96 5.53 13.31
C ALA A 270 -14.59 4.27 12.49
N ALA A 271 -14.64 4.33 11.17
CA ALA A 271 -14.22 3.22 10.30
C ALA A 271 -12.69 3.04 10.23
N CYS A 272 -11.89 4.11 10.44
CA CYS A 272 -10.45 4.09 10.25
C CYS A 272 -9.70 3.06 11.10
N PRO A 273 -9.97 2.86 12.42
CA PRO A 273 -9.31 1.83 13.21
C PRO A 273 -9.57 0.42 12.70
N ILE A 274 -10.77 0.14 12.21
CA ILE A 274 -11.18 -1.16 11.67
C ILE A 274 -10.42 -1.44 10.37
N ILE A 275 -10.34 -0.45 9.49
CA ILE A 275 -9.61 -0.57 8.23
C ILE A 275 -8.10 -0.70 8.46
N ALA A 276 -7.54 0.02 9.44
CA ALA A 276 -6.14 -0.13 9.81
C ALA A 276 -5.81 -1.54 10.29
N GLU A 277 -6.70 -2.15 11.09
CA GLU A 277 -6.54 -3.55 11.52
C GLU A 277 -6.71 -4.54 10.37
N ALA A 278 -7.65 -4.30 9.48
CA ALA A 278 -7.83 -5.14 8.30
C ALA A 278 -6.60 -5.11 7.38
N LEU A 279 -5.99 -3.95 7.18
CA LEU A 279 -4.74 -3.78 6.43
C LEU A 279 -3.59 -4.53 7.13
N GLU A 280 -3.48 -4.47 8.45
CA GLU A 280 -2.49 -5.23 9.21
C GLU A 280 -2.67 -6.73 9.03
N ARG A 281 -3.90 -7.25 9.17
CA ARG A 281 -4.21 -8.67 8.98
C ARG A 281 -3.87 -9.14 7.57
N ALA A 282 -4.24 -8.36 6.54
CA ALA A 282 -3.91 -8.64 5.15
C ALA A 282 -2.40 -8.60 4.88
N TYR A 283 -1.67 -7.67 5.52
CA TYR A 283 -0.21 -7.62 5.43
C TYR A 283 0.44 -8.89 6.00
N ARG A 284 0.05 -9.27 7.22
CA ARG A 284 0.58 -10.47 7.90
C ARG A 284 0.27 -11.78 7.17
N ALA A 285 -0.85 -11.85 6.47
CA ALA A 285 -1.22 -13.04 5.70
C ALA A 285 -0.41 -13.20 4.39
N ARG A 286 0.24 -12.13 3.91
CA ARG A 286 1.03 -12.12 2.66
C ARG A 286 2.52 -12.31 2.87
N ASN A 287 3.00 -12.07 4.10
CA ASN A 287 4.42 -12.09 4.50
C ASN A 287 4.68 -13.10 5.63
#